data_ce83864e451944a605f0d0f15d8d6967
#
_entry.id   ce83864e451944a605f0d0f15d8d6967
#
_cell.length_a   1.000
_cell.length_b   1.000
_cell.length_c   1.000
_cell.angle_alpha   90.00
_cell.angle_beta   90.00
_cell.angle_gamma   90.00
#
_symmetry.space_group_name_H-M   'P 1'
#
loop_
_entity.id
_entity.type
_entity.pdbx_description
1 polymer ?
#
loop_
_entity_poly.entity_id
_entity_poly.type
_entity_poly.pdbx_seq_one_letter_code
_entity_poly.pdbx_strand_id
1 'polypeptide(L)'
;MCIRDRGESTVKLIKLSEAAQSVIAIDSFEVDGKPQPTEAAKHSIEFIGDSITCGYGVDDPLGKSFSIYNENAAKTYAYKAAQNFGADYSFVSVSGAGVISGYSGNGKINDALLVPNFYDKFCFTWSWFDGEQTANYDWDFSQYQPELIVVNLGTNDNSYTKGDADKCAEFEKGYVNFLKDIRAKNPNSEILCTLGIMGQELYPSITDAVDTYKTETGDSKVSVFQFSVQDSENNGYAVDYHPSAVSQKTAAYELSLIHISEPTRPISIS
;
A
#
# COMPACT_ATOMS: atom_id res chain seq x y z
N MET A 1 -27.70 -4.86 7.83
CA MET A 1 -27.83 -3.48 8.33
C MET A 1 -29.05 -2.89 7.64
N CYS A 2 -30.07 -2.43 8.41
CA CYS A 2 -31.24 -1.76 7.83
C CYS A 2 -31.05 -0.26 8.02
N ILE A 3 -30.90 0.48 6.94
CA ILE A 3 -30.95 1.93 6.94
C ILE A 3 -32.39 2.31 6.59
N ARG A 4 -33.09 2.96 7.52
CA ARG A 4 -34.48 3.41 7.33
C ARG A 4 -34.53 4.93 7.24
N ASP A 5 -33.89 5.50 6.24
CA ASP A 5 -33.96 6.92 5.97
C ASP A 5 -34.96 7.19 4.83
N ARG A 6 -35.71 8.27 4.94
CA ARG A 6 -36.57 8.76 3.84
C ARG A 6 -35.75 9.78 3.07
N GLY A 7 -35.40 9.43 1.83
CA GLY A 7 -34.63 10.29 0.92
C GLY A 7 -33.44 9.57 0.28
N GLU A 8 -32.58 10.31 -0.36
CA GLU A 8 -31.36 9.78 -0.96
C GLU A 8 -30.32 9.50 0.13
N SER A 9 -29.70 8.32 0.08
CA SER A 9 -28.64 7.91 0.99
C SER A 9 -27.47 7.32 0.21
N THR A 10 -26.24 7.70 0.57
CA THR A 10 -25.04 7.08 0.02
C THR A 10 -24.58 5.96 0.94
N VAL A 11 -24.34 4.78 0.37
CA VAL A 11 -23.81 3.62 1.11
C VAL A 11 -22.40 3.34 0.60
N LYS A 12 -21.43 3.30 1.52
CA LYS A 12 -20.05 2.90 1.25
C LYS A 12 -19.75 1.60 1.98
N LEU A 13 -19.33 0.58 1.22
CA LEU A 13 -18.83 -0.68 1.77
C LEU A 13 -17.30 -0.66 1.72
N ILE A 14 -16.66 -0.92 2.85
CA ILE A 14 -15.19 -0.95 2.96
C ILE A 14 -14.79 -2.32 3.49
N LYS A 15 -13.96 -3.04 2.72
CA LYS A 15 -13.28 -4.23 3.19
C LYS A 15 -12.06 -3.79 4.02
N LEU A 16 -11.97 -4.24 5.26
CA LEU A 16 -10.96 -3.77 6.21
C LEU A 16 -9.71 -4.63 6.25
N SER A 17 -9.82 -5.94 5.97
CA SER A 17 -8.70 -6.88 5.99
C SER A 17 -8.10 -7.08 4.59
N GLU A 18 -6.83 -7.45 4.51
CA GLU A 18 -6.14 -7.74 3.25
C GLU A 18 -6.77 -8.92 2.48
N ALA A 19 -6.59 -8.95 1.17
CA ALA A 19 -7.12 -10.00 0.31
C ALA A 19 -6.46 -11.37 0.59
N ALA A 20 -5.19 -11.37 1.03
CA ALA A 20 -4.47 -12.58 1.39
C ALA A 20 -5.18 -13.41 2.46
N GLN A 21 -5.83 -12.75 3.43
CA GLN A 21 -6.47 -13.39 4.58
C GLN A 21 -7.96 -13.67 4.37
N SER A 22 -8.64 -12.89 3.54
CA SER A 22 -10.08 -13.02 3.33
C SER A 22 -10.53 -12.46 1.99
N VAL A 23 -11.53 -13.09 1.39
CA VAL A 23 -12.18 -12.62 0.16
C VAL A 23 -13.64 -12.34 0.47
N ILE A 24 -14.20 -11.30 -0.14
CA ILE A 24 -15.64 -11.01 -0.08
C ILE A 24 -16.20 -10.94 -1.49
N ALA A 25 -17.45 -11.35 -1.65
CA ALA A 25 -18.24 -11.12 -2.85
C ALA A 25 -19.59 -10.53 -2.45
N ILE A 26 -20.13 -9.73 -3.34
CA ILE A 26 -21.47 -9.14 -3.19
C ILE A 26 -22.32 -9.72 -4.33
N ASP A 27 -23.32 -10.50 -3.96
CA ASP A 27 -24.21 -11.12 -4.93
C ASP A 27 -25.27 -10.15 -5.45
N SER A 28 -25.89 -9.39 -4.55
CA SER A 28 -26.97 -8.49 -4.91
C SER A 28 -27.15 -7.35 -3.91
N PHE A 29 -27.84 -6.32 -4.35
CA PHE A 29 -28.37 -5.24 -3.52
C PHE A 29 -29.87 -5.17 -3.66
N GLU A 30 -30.61 -5.21 -2.55
CA GLU A 30 -32.02 -4.91 -2.50
C GLU A 30 -32.22 -3.47 -2.03
N VAL A 31 -32.85 -2.63 -2.85
CA VAL A 31 -33.08 -1.21 -2.54
C VAL A 31 -34.52 -0.82 -2.84
N ASP A 32 -35.06 0.05 -2.01
CA ASP A 32 -36.37 0.65 -2.17
C ASP A 32 -36.22 1.90 -3.05
N GLY A 33 -35.96 1.71 -4.34
CA GLY A 33 -35.74 2.82 -5.25
C GLY A 33 -34.83 2.49 -6.41
N LYS A 34 -34.31 3.52 -7.08
CA LYS A 34 -33.39 3.36 -8.19
C LYS A 34 -31.95 3.69 -7.76
N PRO A 35 -31.02 2.72 -7.80
CA PRO A 35 -29.62 3.03 -7.50
C PRO A 35 -29.08 4.04 -8.50
N GLN A 36 -28.28 4.98 -8.00
CA GLN A 36 -27.54 5.96 -8.79
C GLN A 36 -26.04 5.79 -8.52
N PRO A 37 -25.18 6.02 -9.52
CA PRO A 37 -23.75 6.09 -9.27
C PRO A 37 -23.45 7.32 -8.40
N THR A 38 -22.46 7.21 -7.53
CA THR A 38 -21.89 8.36 -6.83
C THR A 38 -21.02 9.17 -7.78
N GLU A 39 -20.80 10.45 -7.46
CA GLU A 39 -19.81 11.24 -8.17
C GLU A 39 -18.41 10.58 -8.03
N ALA A 40 -17.66 10.55 -9.13
CA ALA A 40 -16.27 10.09 -9.09
C ALA A 40 -15.42 11.05 -8.24
N ALA A 41 -14.46 10.51 -7.50
CA ALA A 41 -13.46 11.32 -6.84
C ALA A 41 -12.65 12.11 -7.87
N LYS A 42 -12.13 13.29 -7.48
CA LYS A 42 -11.35 14.14 -8.39
C LYS A 42 -9.95 13.57 -8.63
N HIS A 43 -9.45 12.80 -7.68
CA HIS A 43 -8.10 12.26 -7.67
C HIS A 43 -8.13 10.76 -7.46
N SER A 44 -7.06 10.07 -7.85
CA SER A 44 -6.93 8.63 -7.72
C SER A 44 -5.51 8.26 -7.27
N ILE A 45 -5.40 7.43 -6.23
CA ILE A 45 -4.13 7.03 -5.64
C ILE A 45 -4.09 5.51 -5.50
N GLU A 46 -2.99 4.90 -5.96
CA GLU A 46 -2.69 3.51 -5.63
C GLU A 46 -1.62 3.44 -4.55
N PHE A 47 -1.84 2.58 -3.56
CA PHE A 47 -0.88 2.30 -2.49
C PHE A 47 -0.39 0.87 -2.64
N ILE A 48 0.91 0.73 -2.92
CA ILE A 48 1.60 -0.56 -3.00
C ILE A 48 2.40 -0.73 -1.71
N GLY A 49 2.17 -1.83 -0.98
CA GLY A 49 2.78 -1.97 0.32
C GLY A 49 2.71 -3.36 0.94
N ASP A 50 3.01 -3.39 2.22
CA ASP A 50 3.03 -4.58 3.06
C ASP A 50 2.01 -4.48 4.22
N SER A 51 2.29 -5.14 5.34
CA SER A 51 1.45 -5.14 6.55
C SER A 51 1.15 -3.74 7.10
N ILE A 52 2.05 -2.78 6.88
CA ILE A 52 1.86 -1.39 7.31
C ILE A 52 0.68 -0.77 6.54
N THR A 53 0.59 -1.05 5.26
CA THR A 53 -0.48 -0.58 4.36
C THR A 53 -1.77 -1.39 4.56
N CYS A 54 -1.68 -2.69 4.88
CA CYS A 54 -2.85 -3.53 5.23
C CYS A 54 -3.52 -3.07 6.54
N GLY A 55 -2.76 -2.49 7.47
CA GLY A 55 -3.25 -2.17 8.82
C GLY A 55 -3.23 -3.37 9.75
N TYR A 56 -2.20 -4.22 9.61
CA TYR A 56 -1.99 -5.41 10.42
C TYR A 56 -2.06 -5.10 11.91
N GLY A 57 -3.02 -5.73 12.60
CA GLY A 57 -3.18 -5.65 14.04
C GLY A 57 -3.44 -4.26 14.63
N VAL A 58 -3.77 -3.25 13.79
CA VAL A 58 -3.86 -1.84 14.20
C VAL A 58 -4.96 -1.55 15.23
N ASP A 59 -5.92 -2.46 15.40
CA ASP A 59 -7.03 -2.32 16.33
C ASP A 59 -6.72 -2.84 17.74
N ASP A 60 -5.59 -3.53 17.92
CA ASP A 60 -5.16 -4.08 19.20
C ASP A 60 -3.74 -3.62 19.57
N PRO A 61 -3.42 -3.49 20.87
CA PRO A 61 -2.07 -3.12 21.31
C PRO A 61 -1.10 -4.31 21.24
N LEU A 62 0.20 -4.01 21.36
CA LEU A 62 1.27 -4.99 21.53
C LEU A 62 0.93 -6.03 22.62
N GLY A 63 1.25 -7.28 22.36
CA GLY A 63 0.98 -8.42 23.25
C GLY A 63 -0.34 -9.14 22.97
N LYS A 64 -1.12 -8.66 22.02
CA LYS A 64 -2.22 -9.41 21.40
C LYS A 64 -1.72 -10.18 20.19
N SER A 65 -2.41 -11.26 19.84
CA SER A 65 -2.12 -12.01 18.62
C SER A 65 -2.85 -11.38 17.42
N PHE A 66 -2.23 -11.45 16.26
CA PHE A 66 -2.89 -11.06 15.01
C PHE A 66 -4.13 -11.92 14.73
N SER A 67 -5.13 -11.27 14.21
CA SER A 67 -6.31 -11.90 13.59
C SER A 67 -6.91 -10.93 12.56
N ILE A 68 -7.69 -11.44 11.63
CA ILE A 68 -8.42 -10.61 10.65
C ILE A 68 -9.39 -9.61 11.31
N TYR A 69 -9.73 -9.80 12.57
CA TYR A 69 -10.64 -8.92 13.33
C TYR A 69 -9.94 -7.69 13.91
N ASN A 70 -8.62 -7.72 14.03
CA ASN A 70 -7.83 -6.56 14.48
C ASN A 70 -6.99 -5.92 13.36
N GLU A 71 -7.17 -6.39 12.12
CA GLU A 71 -6.66 -5.74 10.92
C GLU A 71 -7.65 -4.69 10.41
N ASN A 72 -7.17 -3.50 10.05
CA ASN A 72 -8.07 -2.42 9.66
C ASN A 72 -7.41 -1.41 8.71
N ALA A 73 -7.56 -1.66 7.42
CA ALA A 73 -7.05 -0.77 6.37
C ALA A 73 -7.58 0.67 6.47
N ALA A 74 -8.79 0.88 7.01
CA ALA A 74 -9.35 2.22 7.18
C ALA A 74 -8.66 3.06 8.27
N LYS A 75 -7.79 2.46 9.07
CA LYS A 75 -6.96 3.17 10.06
C LYS A 75 -5.54 3.47 9.59
N THR A 76 -5.15 2.99 8.41
CA THR A 76 -3.80 3.14 7.87
C THR A 76 -3.50 4.55 7.35
N TYR A 77 -2.20 4.83 7.20
CA TYR A 77 -1.72 6.05 6.56
C TYR A 77 -2.30 6.20 5.14
N ALA A 78 -2.37 5.11 4.41
CA ALA A 78 -2.82 5.07 3.03
C ALA A 78 -4.29 5.51 2.89
N TYR A 79 -5.20 4.89 3.66
CA TYR A 79 -6.61 5.27 3.64
C TYR A 79 -6.84 6.72 4.10
N LYS A 80 -6.14 7.13 5.18
CA LYS A 80 -6.29 8.49 5.70
C LYS A 80 -5.74 9.54 4.74
N ALA A 81 -4.61 9.27 4.08
CA ALA A 81 -4.07 10.15 3.04
C ALA A 81 -5.04 10.26 1.86
N ALA A 82 -5.57 9.14 1.35
CA ALA A 82 -6.58 9.18 0.29
C ALA A 82 -7.78 10.04 0.68
N GLN A 83 -8.26 9.92 1.92
CA GLN A 83 -9.36 10.77 2.42
C GLN A 83 -8.96 12.26 2.50
N ASN A 84 -7.76 12.57 2.97
CA ASN A 84 -7.28 13.95 3.06
C ASN A 84 -7.19 14.62 1.67
N PHE A 85 -6.85 13.85 0.64
CA PHE A 85 -6.82 14.32 -0.75
C PHE A 85 -8.18 14.28 -1.45
N GLY A 86 -9.22 13.72 -0.84
CA GLY A 86 -10.50 13.49 -1.50
C GLY A 86 -10.38 12.55 -2.69
N ALA A 87 -9.43 11.61 -2.63
CA ALA A 87 -9.08 10.70 -3.70
C ALA A 87 -9.85 9.38 -3.62
N ASP A 88 -10.11 8.79 -4.79
CA ASP A 88 -10.36 7.36 -4.90
C ASP A 88 -9.06 6.58 -4.72
N TYR A 89 -9.12 5.30 -4.33
CA TYR A 89 -7.93 4.58 -3.94
C TYR A 89 -7.98 3.09 -4.28
N SER A 90 -6.80 2.55 -4.59
CA SER A 90 -6.52 1.12 -4.73
C SER A 90 -5.41 0.72 -3.75
N PHE A 91 -5.52 -0.46 -3.14
CA PHE A 91 -4.49 -1.02 -2.27
C PHE A 91 -3.98 -2.34 -2.85
N VAL A 92 -2.71 -2.37 -3.20
CA VAL A 92 -1.97 -3.57 -3.59
C VAL A 92 -1.00 -3.89 -2.47
N SER A 93 -1.48 -4.58 -1.44
CA SER A 93 -0.71 -4.82 -0.22
C SER A 93 -0.96 -6.20 0.36
N VAL A 94 0.12 -6.82 0.84
CA VAL A 94 0.11 -8.13 1.49
C VAL A 94 1.07 -8.12 2.67
N SER A 95 0.59 -8.53 3.83
CA SER A 95 1.41 -8.62 5.04
C SER A 95 2.59 -9.57 4.85
N GLY A 96 3.78 -9.12 5.22
CA GLY A 96 5.01 -9.88 5.06
C GLY A 96 5.63 -9.83 3.67
N ALA A 97 5.01 -9.16 2.68
CA ALA A 97 5.56 -9.09 1.33
C ALA A 97 6.71 -8.08 1.20
N GLY A 98 7.61 -8.35 0.27
CA GLY A 98 8.73 -7.48 -0.10
C GLY A 98 8.92 -7.37 -1.61
N VAL A 99 10.01 -6.74 -2.03
CA VAL A 99 10.39 -6.58 -3.44
C VAL A 99 11.23 -7.76 -3.91
N ILE A 100 12.25 -8.15 -3.16
CA ILE A 100 13.12 -9.30 -3.45
C ILE A 100 13.02 -10.39 -2.40
N SER A 101 12.56 -10.06 -1.19
CA SER A 101 12.33 -11.02 -0.12
C SER A 101 11.16 -10.59 0.75
N GLY A 102 10.18 -11.46 0.91
CA GLY A 102 9.24 -11.35 2.01
C GLY A 102 9.94 -11.48 3.37
N TYR A 103 9.21 -11.28 4.46
CA TYR A 103 9.75 -11.40 5.81
C TYR A 103 10.52 -12.71 6.01
N SER A 104 11.74 -12.59 6.55
CA SER A 104 12.67 -13.68 6.76
C SER A 104 13.17 -13.72 8.21
N GLY A 105 12.62 -14.62 8.99
CA GLY A 105 13.06 -14.82 10.37
C GLY A 105 14.46 -15.46 10.51
N ASN A 106 14.98 -16.08 9.45
CA ASN A 106 16.24 -16.82 9.45
C ASN A 106 17.34 -16.18 8.58
N GLY A 107 17.07 -15.00 7.97
CA GLY A 107 18.01 -14.30 7.09
C GLY A 107 18.24 -14.95 5.72
N LYS A 108 17.43 -15.95 5.34
CA LYS A 108 17.41 -16.49 3.98
C LYS A 108 16.34 -15.78 3.17
N ILE A 109 16.55 -15.72 1.86
CA ILE A 109 15.55 -15.14 0.96
C ILE A 109 14.20 -15.88 1.09
N ASN A 110 13.13 -15.12 1.09
CA ASN A 110 11.75 -15.63 1.06
C ASN A 110 11.09 -15.12 -0.23
N ASP A 111 11.12 -15.93 -1.26
CA ASP A 111 10.58 -15.62 -2.59
C ASP A 111 9.10 -15.95 -2.76
N ALA A 112 8.44 -16.47 -1.72
CA ALA A 112 7.02 -16.82 -1.76
C ALA A 112 6.09 -15.60 -1.70
N LEU A 113 6.57 -14.46 -1.18
CA LEU A 113 5.78 -13.24 -0.98
C LEU A 113 6.51 -12.02 -1.56
N LEU A 114 6.52 -11.93 -2.89
CA LEU A 114 7.09 -10.81 -3.62
C LEU A 114 6.00 -10.03 -4.34
N VAL A 115 5.85 -8.74 -4.00
CA VAL A 115 4.86 -7.87 -4.64
C VAL A 115 4.98 -7.85 -6.17
N PRO A 116 6.19 -7.82 -6.77
CA PRO A 116 6.34 -7.90 -8.22
C PRO A 116 5.66 -9.12 -8.87
N ASN A 117 5.53 -10.25 -8.15
CA ASN A 117 4.96 -11.48 -8.68
C ASN A 117 3.42 -11.47 -8.74
N PHE A 118 2.77 -10.54 -8.05
CA PHE A 118 1.31 -10.44 -8.02
C PHE A 118 0.76 -9.03 -8.32
N TYR A 119 1.63 -8.07 -8.61
CA TYR A 119 1.22 -6.71 -8.96
C TYR A 119 0.31 -6.66 -10.18
N ASP A 120 0.50 -7.57 -11.13
CA ASP A 120 -0.30 -7.68 -12.34
C ASP A 120 -1.49 -8.65 -12.22
N LYS A 121 -1.78 -9.14 -11.01
CA LYS A 121 -2.88 -10.05 -10.76
C LYS A 121 -4.09 -9.33 -10.16
N PHE A 122 -5.26 -9.92 -10.32
CA PHE A 122 -6.50 -9.37 -9.78
C PHE A 122 -6.43 -9.18 -8.27
N CYS A 123 -5.91 -10.15 -7.53
CA CYS A 123 -5.46 -10.00 -6.15
C CYS A 123 -4.62 -11.22 -5.72
N PHE A 124 -3.81 -11.04 -4.68
CA PHE A 124 -3.15 -12.16 -4.00
C PHE A 124 -4.03 -12.64 -2.84
N THR A 125 -4.31 -13.94 -2.80
CA THR A 125 -5.04 -14.58 -1.70
C THR A 125 -4.62 -16.03 -1.51
N TRP A 126 -4.61 -16.47 -0.25
CA TRP A 126 -4.49 -17.88 0.11
C TRP A 126 -5.80 -18.67 -0.04
N SER A 127 -6.91 -17.94 -0.19
CA SER A 127 -8.24 -18.51 -0.26
C SER A 127 -8.66 -18.85 -1.69
N TRP A 128 -9.55 -19.79 -1.82
CA TRP A 128 -10.24 -20.11 -3.06
C TRP A 128 -11.60 -19.42 -3.05
N PHE A 129 -11.97 -18.85 -4.16
CA PHE A 129 -13.27 -18.25 -4.36
C PHE A 129 -13.99 -18.97 -5.50
N ASP A 130 -15.13 -19.58 -5.19
CA ASP A 130 -15.94 -20.37 -6.15
C ASP A 130 -15.13 -21.43 -6.95
N GLY A 131 -14.17 -22.09 -6.27
CA GLY A 131 -13.31 -23.10 -6.88
C GLY A 131 -12.12 -22.55 -7.70
N GLU A 132 -11.95 -21.24 -7.72
CA GLU A 132 -10.89 -20.56 -8.47
C GLU A 132 -9.97 -19.77 -7.52
N GLN A 133 -8.71 -19.61 -7.94
CA GLN A 133 -7.78 -18.68 -7.29
C GLN A 133 -7.76 -17.36 -8.05
N THR A 134 -8.02 -16.27 -7.35
CA THR A 134 -8.04 -14.93 -7.95
C THR A 134 -6.69 -14.50 -8.51
N ALA A 135 -5.58 -15.04 -7.96
CA ALA A 135 -4.23 -14.85 -8.50
C ALA A 135 -4.02 -15.45 -9.89
N ASN A 136 -4.94 -16.28 -10.40
CA ASN A 136 -4.89 -16.80 -11.77
C ASN A 136 -5.38 -15.78 -12.82
N TYR A 137 -6.00 -14.70 -12.41
CA TYR A 137 -6.54 -13.68 -13.29
C TYR A 137 -5.64 -12.45 -13.31
N ASP A 138 -5.33 -11.97 -14.52
CA ASP A 138 -4.57 -10.74 -14.70
C ASP A 138 -5.46 -9.53 -14.42
N TRP A 139 -4.87 -8.50 -13.83
CA TRP A 139 -5.52 -7.21 -13.64
C TRP A 139 -5.51 -6.41 -14.95
N ASP A 140 -6.66 -5.90 -15.33
CA ASP A 140 -6.77 -4.97 -16.45
C ASP A 140 -6.51 -3.53 -15.99
N PHE A 141 -5.28 -3.08 -16.15
CA PHE A 141 -4.85 -1.73 -15.75
C PHE A 141 -5.61 -0.60 -16.46
N SER A 142 -6.34 -0.87 -17.55
CA SER A 142 -7.17 0.16 -18.19
C SER A 142 -8.38 0.55 -17.35
N GLN A 143 -8.79 -0.28 -16.39
CA GLN A 143 -9.93 -0.02 -15.51
C GLN A 143 -9.62 0.98 -14.39
N TYR A 144 -8.36 1.11 -14.02
CA TYR A 144 -7.94 2.05 -12.98
C TYR A 144 -6.51 2.54 -13.28
N GLN A 145 -6.39 3.81 -13.62
CA GLN A 145 -5.12 4.49 -13.90
C GLN A 145 -4.92 5.58 -12.84
N PRO A 146 -4.17 5.32 -11.76
CA PRO A 146 -3.98 6.27 -10.68
C PRO A 146 -3.15 7.47 -11.14
N GLU A 147 -3.45 8.65 -10.60
CA GLU A 147 -2.62 9.86 -10.78
C GLU A 147 -1.31 9.74 -10.00
N LEU A 148 -1.40 9.14 -8.80
CA LEU A 148 -0.25 8.92 -7.91
C LEU A 148 -0.19 7.45 -7.50
N ILE A 149 1.02 6.90 -7.52
CA ILE A 149 1.33 5.59 -6.94
C ILE A 149 2.30 5.79 -5.79
N VAL A 150 1.92 5.35 -4.59
CA VAL A 150 2.76 5.40 -3.39
C VAL A 150 3.27 3.98 -3.12
N VAL A 151 4.59 3.79 -3.19
CA VAL A 151 5.24 2.49 -2.92
C VAL A 151 5.89 2.55 -1.55
N ASN A 152 5.39 1.78 -0.58
CA ASN A 152 5.98 1.66 0.76
C ASN A 152 6.39 0.20 1.00
N LEU A 153 7.55 -0.16 0.47
CA LEU A 153 8.14 -1.50 0.53
C LEU A 153 9.62 -1.42 0.88
N GLY A 154 10.12 -2.46 1.53
CA GLY A 154 11.51 -2.58 1.99
C GLY A 154 11.63 -3.05 3.44
N THR A 155 10.58 -2.86 4.25
CA THR A 155 10.57 -3.31 5.65
C THR A 155 10.82 -4.81 5.78
N ASN A 156 10.16 -5.62 4.95
CA ASN A 156 10.34 -7.07 4.95
C ASN A 156 11.67 -7.48 4.30
N ASP A 157 12.07 -6.81 3.22
CA ASP A 157 13.37 -7.02 2.57
C ASP A 157 14.54 -6.79 3.55
N ASN A 158 14.41 -5.80 4.44
CA ASN A 158 15.43 -5.54 5.47
C ASN A 158 15.65 -6.72 6.42
N SER A 159 14.64 -7.56 6.65
CA SER A 159 14.80 -8.79 7.44
C SER A 159 15.74 -9.83 6.79
N TYR A 160 15.90 -9.74 5.46
CA TYR A 160 16.85 -10.53 4.66
C TYR A 160 18.19 -9.81 4.50
N THR A 161 18.18 -8.53 4.13
CA THR A 161 19.41 -7.77 3.81
C THR A 161 20.23 -7.47 5.04
N LYS A 162 19.63 -7.05 6.13
CA LYS A 162 20.27 -6.74 7.44
C LYS A 162 21.51 -5.85 7.31
N GLY A 163 21.53 -4.95 6.32
CA GLY A 163 22.64 -4.05 6.06
C GLY A 163 23.84 -4.70 5.36
N ASP A 164 23.73 -5.93 4.87
CA ASP A 164 24.73 -6.56 4.01
C ASP A 164 24.77 -5.84 2.66
N ALA A 165 25.95 -5.36 2.26
CA ALA A 165 26.10 -4.52 1.07
C ALA A 165 25.71 -5.22 -0.23
N ASP A 166 26.04 -6.50 -0.38
CA ASP A 166 25.73 -7.27 -1.60
C ASP A 166 24.22 -7.49 -1.70
N LYS A 167 23.55 -7.79 -0.60
CA LYS A 167 22.11 -7.96 -0.56
C LYS A 167 21.35 -6.63 -0.73
N CYS A 168 21.88 -5.52 -0.22
CA CYS A 168 21.33 -4.20 -0.48
C CYS A 168 21.42 -3.85 -1.96
N ALA A 169 22.53 -4.15 -2.62
CA ALA A 169 22.67 -3.96 -4.07
C ALA A 169 21.72 -4.88 -4.88
N GLU A 170 21.46 -6.10 -4.39
CA GLU A 170 20.44 -6.99 -4.96
C GLU A 170 19.03 -6.38 -4.82
N PHE A 171 18.73 -5.81 -3.64
CA PHE A 171 17.46 -5.10 -3.40
C PHE A 171 17.30 -3.89 -4.34
N GLU A 172 18.32 -3.04 -4.48
CA GLU A 172 18.31 -1.89 -5.39
C GLU A 172 17.98 -2.31 -6.81
N LYS A 173 18.64 -3.34 -7.32
CA LYS A 173 18.36 -3.89 -8.66
C LYS A 173 16.94 -4.41 -8.80
N GLY A 174 16.43 -5.12 -7.79
CA GLY A 174 15.05 -5.60 -7.75
C GLY A 174 14.05 -4.46 -7.76
N TYR A 175 14.33 -3.41 -6.97
CA TYR A 175 13.49 -2.22 -6.89
C TYR A 175 13.44 -1.44 -8.21
N VAL A 176 14.58 -1.27 -8.90
CA VAL A 176 14.64 -0.67 -10.25
C VAL A 176 13.77 -1.44 -11.24
N ASN A 177 13.85 -2.78 -11.23
CA ASN A 177 13.03 -3.62 -12.11
C ASN A 177 11.53 -3.45 -11.80
N PHE A 178 11.17 -3.40 -10.53
CA PHE A 178 9.78 -3.21 -10.13
C PHE A 178 9.25 -1.82 -10.52
N LEU A 179 10.05 -0.77 -10.42
CA LEU A 179 9.69 0.56 -10.93
C LEU A 179 9.42 0.54 -12.44
N LYS A 180 10.23 -0.19 -13.22
CA LYS A 180 10.00 -0.37 -14.66
C LYS A 180 8.68 -1.07 -14.94
N ASP A 181 8.33 -2.08 -14.15
CA ASP A 181 7.05 -2.80 -14.27
C ASP A 181 5.86 -1.89 -13.93
N ILE A 182 5.95 -1.14 -12.83
CA ILE A 182 4.90 -0.17 -12.45
C ILE A 182 4.71 0.85 -13.58
N ARG A 183 5.80 1.44 -14.09
CA ARG A 183 5.75 2.44 -15.15
C ARG A 183 5.17 1.90 -16.45
N ALA A 184 5.51 0.69 -16.83
CA ALA A 184 4.98 0.06 -18.04
C ALA A 184 3.45 -0.09 -18.01
N LYS A 185 2.90 -0.34 -16.82
CA LYS A 185 1.46 -0.50 -16.58
C LYS A 185 0.74 0.82 -16.33
N ASN A 186 1.45 1.82 -15.80
CA ASN A 186 0.92 3.14 -15.44
C ASN A 186 1.78 4.27 -16.05
N PRO A 187 1.68 4.49 -17.37
CA PRO A 187 2.62 5.35 -18.09
C PRO A 187 2.56 6.83 -17.70
N ASN A 188 1.46 7.28 -17.10
CA ASN A 188 1.23 8.68 -16.80
C ASN A 188 1.35 9.05 -15.32
N SER A 189 1.33 8.06 -14.42
CA SER A 189 1.28 8.25 -12.97
C SER A 189 2.56 8.90 -12.43
N GLU A 190 2.42 9.76 -11.42
CA GLU A 190 3.54 10.09 -10.53
C GLU A 190 3.80 8.87 -9.62
N ILE A 191 5.06 8.55 -9.35
CA ILE A 191 5.44 7.46 -8.45
C ILE A 191 6.22 8.04 -7.28
N LEU A 192 5.74 7.80 -6.07
CA LEU A 192 6.38 8.18 -4.83
C LEU A 192 6.88 6.95 -4.09
N CYS A 193 8.20 6.75 -4.08
CA CYS A 193 8.83 5.66 -3.35
C CYS A 193 9.07 6.09 -1.91
N THR A 194 8.56 5.32 -0.96
CA THR A 194 8.63 5.64 0.46
C THR A 194 9.19 4.49 1.28
N LEU A 195 9.71 4.80 2.46
CA LEU A 195 9.97 3.79 3.48
C LEU A 195 9.72 4.38 4.87
N GLY A 196 9.17 3.58 5.73
CA GLY A 196 8.81 3.84 7.10
C GLY A 196 7.50 3.11 7.35
N ILE A 197 7.04 3.20 8.41
CA ILE A 197 6.91 3.73 9.72
C ILE A 197 7.68 2.85 10.72
N MET A 198 7.83 1.52 10.41
CA MET A 198 8.48 0.56 11.32
C MET A 198 10.01 0.67 11.34
N GLY A 199 10.62 1.14 10.24
CA GLY A 199 12.06 1.30 10.10
C GLY A 199 12.41 2.04 8.82
N GLN A 200 13.68 2.39 8.64
CA GLN A 200 14.17 3.22 7.54
C GLN A 200 15.47 2.70 6.94
N GLU A 201 15.91 1.50 7.34
CA GLU A 201 17.25 0.98 7.07
C GLU A 201 17.56 0.87 5.57
N LEU A 202 16.57 0.50 4.76
CA LEU A 202 16.70 0.42 3.30
C LEU A 202 16.33 1.71 2.55
N TYR A 203 16.02 2.81 3.24
CA TYR A 203 15.70 4.05 2.56
C TYR A 203 16.84 4.58 1.68
N PRO A 204 18.13 4.53 2.09
CA PRO A 204 19.24 4.86 1.19
C PRO A 204 19.24 4.03 -0.09
N SER A 205 19.05 2.71 0.01
CA SER A 205 19.00 1.83 -1.16
C SER A 205 17.80 2.12 -2.08
N ILE A 206 16.65 2.54 -1.52
CA ILE A 206 15.51 3.01 -2.34
C ILE A 206 15.88 4.29 -3.09
N THR A 207 16.58 5.21 -2.45
CA THR A 207 17.06 6.46 -3.08
C THR A 207 18.00 6.15 -4.24
N ASP A 208 18.99 5.29 -4.02
CA ASP A 208 19.95 4.87 -5.03
C ASP A 208 19.26 4.12 -6.20
N ALA A 209 18.26 3.29 -5.90
CA ALA A 209 17.45 2.62 -6.91
C ALA A 209 16.65 3.63 -7.77
N VAL A 210 16.04 4.65 -7.16
CA VAL A 210 15.29 5.68 -7.87
C VAL A 210 16.22 6.53 -8.74
N ASP A 211 17.42 6.88 -8.27
CA ASP A 211 18.39 7.63 -9.04
C ASP A 211 18.93 6.81 -10.23
N THR A 212 19.18 5.52 -10.02
CA THR A 212 19.55 4.58 -11.08
C THR A 212 18.44 4.47 -12.12
N TYR A 213 17.20 4.27 -11.68
CA TYR A 213 16.03 4.20 -12.56
C TYR A 213 15.88 5.46 -13.42
N LYS A 214 15.98 6.65 -12.81
CA LYS A 214 15.92 7.93 -13.54
C LYS A 214 17.04 8.08 -14.56
N THR A 215 18.24 7.66 -14.20
CA THR A 215 19.41 7.70 -15.10
C THR A 215 19.22 6.80 -16.31
N GLU A 216 18.69 5.58 -16.09
CA GLU A 216 18.49 4.61 -17.16
C GLU A 216 17.32 4.94 -18.09
N THR A 217 16.26 5.56 -17.57
CA THR A 217 15.00 5.74 -18.30
C THR A 217 14.73 7.18 -18.73
N GLY A 218 15.35 8.16 -18.08
CA GLY A 218 15.02 9.58 -18.24
C GLY A 218 13.68 10.00 -17.62
N ASP A 219 13.01 9.09 -16.90
CA ASP A 219 11.72 9.36 -16.26
C ASP A 219 11.88 10.30 -15.06
N SER A 220 11.25 11.48 -15.13
CA SER A 220 11.28 12.47 -14.05
C SER A 220 10.10 12.37 -13.08
N LYS A 221 9.13 11.49 -13.37
CA LYS A 221 7.90 11.32 -12.58
C LYS A 221 8.04 10.26 -11.46
N VAL A 222 9.23 10.14 -10.89
CA VAL A 222 9.53 9.27 -9.75
C VAL A 222 10.26 10.10 -8.71
N SER A 223 9.82 9.99 -7.46
CA SER A 223 10.41 10.72 -6.32
C SER A 223 10.50 9.82 -5.10
N VAL A 224 11.22 10.28 -4.07
CA VAL A 224 11.40 9.57 -2.82
C VAL A 224 10.90 10.40 -1.65
N PHE A 225 10.37 9.73 -0.63
CA PHE A 225 9.97 10.34 0.63
C PHE A 225 10.19 9.37 1.79
N GLN A 226 10.74 9.87 2.88
CA GLN A 226 11.02 9.08 4.08
C GLN A 226 10.02 9.44 5.17
N PHE A 227 9.20 8.47 5.59
CA PHE A 227 8.35 8.64 6.76
C PHE A 227 9.19 8.68 8.04
N SER A 228 8.71 9.41 9.04
CA SER A 228 9.25 9.31 10.39
C SER A 228 9.06 7.90 10.95
N VAL A 229 10.04 7.43 11.73
CA VAL A 229 9.88 6.18 12.49
C VAL A 229 8.82 6.37 13.56
N GLN A 230 8.00 5.35 13.79
CA GLN A 230 6.95 5.36 14.80
C GLN A 230 7.49 5.73 16.20
N ASP A 231 6.83 6.67 16.85
CA ASP A 231 7.13 7.06 18.22
C ASP A 231 6.39 6.14 19.19
N SER A 232 7.04 5.02 19.52
CA SER A 232 6.43 4.01 20.37
C SER A 232 6.32 4.42 21.84
N GLU A 233 7.13 5.37 22.29
CA GLU A 233 7.08 5.87 23.69
C GLU A 233 5.78 6.65 23.93
N ASN A 234 5.36 7.47 22.96
CA ASN A 234 4.17 8.29 23.09
C ASN A 234 2.91 7.64 22.46
N ASN A 235 3.09 6.85 21.41
CA ASN A 235 1.98 6.34 20.60
C ASN A 235 1.73 4.83 20.80
N GLY A 236 2.62 4.12 21.49
CA GLY A 236 2.60 2.67 21.63
C GLY A 236 2.80 1.92 20.29
N TYR A 237 2.74 0.61 20.39
CA TYR A 237 2.71 -0.29 19.22
C TYR A 237 1.36 -0.97 19.10
N ALA A 238 0.98 -1.31 17.88
CA ALA A 238 -0.04 -2.31 17.58
C ALA A 238 0.54 -3.73 17.71
N VAL A 239 -0.20 -4.73 17.28
CA VAL A 239 0.21 -6.15 17.29
C VAL A 239 1.57 -6.31 16.59
N ASP A 240 2.44 -7.16 17.16
CA ASP A 240 3.75 -7.52 16.61
C ASP A 240 4.62 -6.32 16.22
N TYR A 241 4.61 -5.27 17.06
CA TYR A 241 5.37 -4.03 16.88
C TYR A 241 4.96 -3.18 15.66
N HIS A 242 3.81 -3.46 15.05
CA HIS A 242 3.27 -2.65 13.96
C HIS A 242 2.85 -1.26 14.42
N PRO A 243 2.70 -0.31 13.48
CA PRO A 243 2.31 1.04 13.81
C PRO A 243 0.91 1.10 14.44
N SER A 244 0.80 1.76 15.57
CA SER A 244 -0.50 2.06 16.18
C SER A 244 -1.34 2.97 15.27
N ALA A 245 -2.64 3.04 15.51
CA ALA A 245 -3.53 3.93 14.78
C ALA A 245 -3.11 5.42 14.86
N VAL A 246 -2.40 5.81 15.93
CA VAL A 246 -1.84 7.17 16.09
C VAL A 246 -0.63 7.35 15.17
N SER A 247 0.32 6.39 15.15
CA SER A 247 1.47 6.42 14.25
C SER A 247 1.05 6.41 12.78
N GLN A 248 0.05 5.63 12.42
CA GLN A 248 -0.56 5.62 11.10
C GLN A 248 -1.15 6.99 10.70
N LYS A 249 -1.82 7.65 11.65
CA LYS A 249 -2.36 8.99 11.43
C LYS A 249 -1.27 10.05 11.24
N THR A 250 -0.17 9.95 11.97
CA THR A 250 0.99 10.84 11.82
C THR A 250 1.59 10.69 10.43
N ALA A 251 1.82 9.46 9.97
CA ALA A 251 2.34 9.21 8.62
C ALA A 251 1.39 9.72 7.52
N ALA A 252 0.08 9.58 7.70
CA ALA A 252 -0.88 10.16 6.75
C ALA A 252 -0.78 11.70 6.67
N TYR A 253 -0.54 12.34 7.79
CA TYR A 253 -0.32 13.78 7.82
C TYR A 253 0.99 14.17 7.13
N GLU A 254 2.09 13.46 7.40
CA GLU A 254 3.38 13.67 6.72
C GLU A 254 3.24 13.55 5.20
N LEU A 255 2.57 12.50 4.70
CA LEU A 255 2.32 12.32 3.28
C LEU A 255 1.49 13.48 2.70
N SER A 256 0.54 14.01 3.46
CA SER A 256 -0.28 15.14 3.01
C SER A 256 0.49 16.47 2.90
N LEU A 257 1.63 16.61 3.61
CA LEU A 257 2.45 17.83 3.60
C LEU A 257 3.40 17.91 2.40
N ILE A 258 3.63 16.82 1.67
CA ILE A 258 4.57 16.79 0.53
C ILE A 258 4.18 17.84 -0.52
N HIS A 259 2.89 18.10 -0.70
CA HIS A 259 2.39 19.15 -1.57
C HIS A 259 2.73 20.58 -1.15
N ILE A 260 3.00 20.80 0.14
CA ILE A 260 3.23 22.15 0.67
C ILE A 260 4.73 22.49 0.66
N SER A 261 5.60 21.49 0.79
CA SER A 261 7.05 21.70 0.93
C SER A 261 7.84 21.72 -0.37
N GLU A 262 7.26 21.27 -1.50
CA GLU A 262 7.88 21.34 -2.83
C GLU A 262 7.05 22.19 -3.82
N PRO A 263 6.98 23.52 -3.63
CA PRO A 263 6.19 24.40 -4.52
C PRO A 263 6.76 24.54 -5.94
N THR A 264 7.92 23.94 -6.23
CA THR A 264 8.57 24.04 -7.56
C THR A 264 8.21 22.89 -8.51
N ARG A 265 7.59 21.83 -8.02
CA ARG A 265 6.91 20.82 -8.83
C ARG A 265 5.64 20.41 -8.08
N PRO A 266 4.54 21.12 -8.27
CA PRO A 266 3.29 20.54 -7.84
C PRO A 266 3.18 19.18 -8.55
N ILE A 267 2.94 18.11 -7.80
CA ILE A 267 2.21 16.98 -8.36
C ILE A 267 0.92 17.64 -8.79
N SER A 268 0.87 18.00 -10.05
CA SER A 268 -0.28 18.70 -10.62
C SER A 268 -1.36 17.62 -10.72
N ILE A 269 -2.04 17.43 -9.62
CA ILE A 269 -3.32 16.75 -9.62
C ILE A 269 -4.28 17.76 -10.27
N SER A 270 -4.37 17.71 -11.59
CA SER A 270 -5.25 18.58 -12.40
C SER A 270 -6.62 17.93 -12.56
#